data_73d337310adda7338affc1d2e95c2e21
#
_entry.id   73d337310adda7338affc1d2e95c2e21
#
_cell.length_a   1.000
_cell.length_b   1.000
_cell.length_c   1.000
_cell.angle_alpha   90.00
_cell.angle_beta   90.00
_cell.angle_gamma   90.00
#
_symmetry.space_group_name_H-M   'P 1'
#
loop_
_entity.id
_entity.type
_entity.pdbx_description
1 polymer ?
#
loop_
_entity_poly.entity_id
_entity_poly.type
_entity_poly.pdbx_seq_one_letter_code
_entity_poly.pdbx_strand_id
1 'polypeptide(L)'
;MAYLPYRLGFWPEESAVFFCLRPRDPTSGSGRWKPGLVARVDLADLAHPDTSHREAVRADLLAHLRTDGATAVLVVLYTAEPVRLGEARPGPAATTVRWWLSAGLAADPSRVWVVAGDTYRCLECQDEPCCPTGGHPLSRIGHSQIGAEMVYHGLTYAPNRAALLAPVHIEPRLRQAAIRSSARWRRKQVAFGPDRTAWLTELTSAWDQAMTAAEEPLKMSATRLGALQVGLEDRSVRDAVLLSVATGTPAVHALGAGADVLAEQVFSHGGAPPEPTRISRACDVVHVLAAAAARGRSAAPWSVIAWLAWYEGNGARADLCLQRALSEDPTHRLAQLIRRAVDHGIPPGWARVLPTAG
;
A
#
# COMPACT_ATOMS: atom_id res chain seq x y z
N MET A 1 1.20 -18.85 -1.33
CA MET A 1 -0.07 -18.31 -0.79
C MET A 1 0.10 -17.63 0.57
N ALA A 2 0.74 -18.22 1.57
CA ALA A 2 0.94 -17.63 2.91
C ALA A 2 1.53 -16.20 2.91
N TYR A 3 2.36 -15.88 1.94
CA TYR A 3 3.00 -14.58 1.77
C TYR A 3 2.05 -13.46 1.30
N LEU A 4 0.97 -13.82 0.56
CA LEU A 4 0.13 -12.84 -0.13
C LEU A 4 -0.61 -11.86 0.80
N PRO A 5 -1.28 -12.31 1.89
CA PRO A 5 -1.93 -11.41 2.81
C PRO A 5 -0.97 -10.37 3.42
N TYR A 6 0.25 -10.79 3.76
CA TYR A 6 1.26 -9.87 4.30
C TYR A 6 1.71 -8.83 3.28
N ARG A 7 1.84 -9.21 1.99
CA ARG A 7 2.20 -8.27 0.92
C ARG A 7 1.10 -7.29 0.57
N LEU A 8 -0.16 -7.74 0.62
CA LEU A 8 -1.32 -6.88 0.42
C LEU A 8 -1.64 -6.03 1.66
N GLY A 9 -1.23 -6.49 2.85
CA GLY A 9 -1.55 -5.89 4.13
C GLY A 9 -2.95 -6.28 4.65
N PHE A 10 -3.68 -7.11 3.93
CA PHE A 10 -5.01 -7.59 4.32
C PHE A 10 -5.31 -8.97 3.73
N TRP A 11 -6.28 -9.67 4.33
CA TRP A 11 -6.81 -10.92 3.77
C TRP A 11 -7.67 -10.62 2.54
N PRO A 12 -7.33 -11.15 1.34
CA PRO A 12 -8.11 -10.91 0.13
C PRO A 12 -9.48 -11.59 0.18
N GLU A 13 -10.49 -10.90 -0.32
CA GLU A 13 -11.86 -11.38 -0.47
C GLU A 13 -12.33 -11.06 -1.90
N GLU A 14 -13.16 -11.94 -2.50
CA GLU A 14 -13.78 -11.78 -3.83
C GLU A 14 -12.81 -11.17 -4.87
N SER A 15 -11.63 -11.78 -4.98
CA SER A 15 -10.57 -11.23 -5.83
C SER A 15 -9.61 -12.29 -6.37
N ALA A 16 -8.99 -12.00 -7.50
CA ALA A 16 -7.83 -12.70 -8.02
C ALA A 16 -6.56 -11.95 -7.64
N VAL A 17 -5.60 -12.64 -7.07
CA VAL A 17 -4.28 -12.12 -6.75
C VAL A 17 -3.26 -12.72 -7.69
N PHE A 18 -2.59 -11.88 -8.44
CA PHE A 18 -1.50 -12.21 -9.36
C PHE A 18 -0.18 -11.95 -8.66
N PHE A 19 0.54 -13.00 -8.36
CA PHE A 19 1.83 -12.93 -7.70
C PHE A 19 2.95 -13.17 -8.72
N CYS A 20 3.67 -12.12 -9.02
CA CYS A 20 4.77 -12.14 -9.98
C CYS A 20 6.03 -12.74 -9.37
N LEU A 21 6.70 -13.52 -10.15
CA LEU A 21 7.97 -14.15 -9.82
C LEU A 21 9.01 -13.72 -10.85
N ARG A 22 10.16 -13.25 -10.38
CA ARG A 22 11.31 -12.88 -11.19
C ARG A 22 12.42 -13.90 -11.01
N PRO A 23 13.20 -14.24 -12.04
CA PRO A 23 14.38 -15.09 -11.84
C PRO A 23 15.37 -14.38 -10.90
N ARG A 24 15.95 -15.12 -9.97
CA ARG A 24 16.95 -14.56 -9.05
C ARG A 24 18.24 -14.21 -9.79
N ASP A 25 18.58 -15.04 -10.77
CA ASP A 25 19.68 -14.85 -11.70
C ASP A 25 19.20 -15.21 -13.11
N PRO A 26 19.05 -14.24 -14.00
CA PRO A 26 18.58 -14.48 -15.37
C PRO A 26 19.51 -15.40 -16.16
N THR A 27 20.77 -15.52 -15.76
CA THR A 27 21.80 -16.27 -16.50
C THR A 27 22.00 -17.70 -16.02
N SER A 28 21.57 -18.03 -14.79
CA SER A 28 21.95 -19.29 -14.15
C SER A 28 21.01 -20.46 -14.41
N GLY A 29 19.82 -20.24 -14.98
CA GLY A 29 18.81 -21.30 -15.16
C GLY A 29 18.35 -22.01 -13.87
N SER A 30 18.78 -21.51 -12.71
CA SER A 30 18.74 -22.20 -11.41
C SER A 30 17.37 -22.33 -10.75
N GLY A 31 16.28 -21.98 -11.42
CA GLY A 31 14.92 -22.13 -10.89
C GLY A 31 14.62 -21.35 -9.58
N ARG A 32 15.51 -20.50 -9.14
CA ARG A 32 15.34 -19.66 -7.94
C ARG A 32 14.61 -18.37 -8.29
N TRP A 33 13.50 -18.13 -7.60
CA TRP A 33 12.63 -16.99 -7.85
C TRP A 33 12.76 -15.93 -6.76
N LYS A 34 12.60 -14.66 -7.16
CA LYS A 34 12.39 -13.52 -6.24
C LYS A 34 10.92 -13.11 -6.30
N PRO A 35 10.31 -12.75 -5.18
CA PRO A 35 9.03 -12.06 -5.16
C PRO A 35 9.08 -10.78 -5.99
N GLY A 36 8.13 -10.62 -6.90
CA GLY A 36 7.89 -9.40 -7.69
C GLY A 36 6.63 -8.68 -7.25
N LEU A 37 5.97 -8.06 -8.24
CA LEU A 37 4.69 -7.39 -8.06
C LEU A 37 3.62 -8.36 -7.53
N VAL A 38 2.78 -7.85 -6.63
CA VAL A 38 1.51 -8.48 -6.26
C VAL A 38 0.40 -7.56 -6.72
N ALA A 39 -0.35 -8.00 -7.72
CA ALA A 39 -1.51 -7.28 -8.24
C ALA A 39 -2.80 -7.98 -7.81
N ARG A 40 -3.85 -7.22 -7.53
CA ARG A 40 -5.17 -7.71 -7.16
C ARG A 40 -6.22 -7.16 -8.12
N VAL A 41 -7.09 -8.03 -8.59
CA VAL A 41 -8.23 -7.69 -9.44
C VAL A 41 -9.50 -8.24 -8.77
N ASP A 42 -10.57 -7.46 -8.73
CA ASP A 42 -11.84 -7.91 -8.17
C ASP A 42 -12.47 -9.00 -9.07
N LEU A 43 -13.10 -10.02 -8.47
CA LEU A 43 -13.79 -11.05 -9.23
C LEU A 43 -14.92 -10.48 -10.10
N ALA A 44 -15.54 -9.37 -9.64
CA ALA A 44 -16.55 -8.66 -10.41
C ALA A 44 -16.01 -8.12 -11.74
N ASP A 45 -14.76 -7.62 -11.77
CA ASP A 45 -14.11 -7.14 -13.00
C ASP A 45 -13.77 -8.30 -13.93
N LEU A 46 -13.30 -9.43 -13.37
CA LEU A 46 -13.01 -10.65 -14.12
C LEU A 46 -14.27 -11.31 -14.71
N ALA A 47 -15.38 -11.23 -13.99
CA ALA A 47 -16.68 -11.77 -14.38
C ALA A 47 -17.56 -10.74 -15.10
N HIS A 48 -17.05 -9.54 -15.36
CA HIS A 48 -17.82 -8.46 -15.98
C HIS A 48 -18.40 -8.91 -17.33
N PRO A 49 -19.69 -8.65 -17.62
CA PRO A 49 -20.32 -9.11 -18.85
C PRO A 49 -19.72 -8.49 -20.12
N ASP A 50 -19.28 -7.23 -20.03
CA ASP A 50 -18.62 -6.54 -21.13
C ASP A 50 -17.19 -7.04 -21.34
N THR A 51 -16.93 -7.59 -22.53
CA THR A 51 -15.61 -8.07 -22.92
C THR A 51 -14.60 -6.93 -23.03
N SER A 52 -15.01 -5.75 -23.45
CA SER A 52 -14.13 -4.58 -23.57
C SER A 52 -13.60 -4.13 -22.19
N HIS A 53 -14.45 -4.20 -21.16
CA HIS A 53 -14.01 -3.95 -19.79
C HIS A 53 -12.95 -4.97 -19.34
N ARG A 54 -13.21 -6.28 -19.53
CA ARG A 54 -12.26 -7.33 -19.17
C ARG A 54 -10.92 -7.20 -19.91
N GLU A 55 -10.95 -6.79 -21.19
CA GLU A 55 -9.73 -6.53 -21.97
C GLU A 55 -8.96 -5.32 -21.48
N ALA A 56 -9.63 -4.23 -21.08
CA ALA A 56 -8.99 -3.07 -20.48
C ALA A 56 -8.27 -3.45 -19.18
N VAL A 57 -8.94 -4.17 -18.28
CA VAL A 57 -8.33 -4.68 -17.02
C VAL A 57 -7.12 -5.58 -17.31
N ARG A 58 -7.23 -6.46 -18.34
CA ARG A 58 -6.12 -7.29 -18.78
C ARG A 58 -4.94 -6.48 -19.29
N ALA A 59 -5.21 -5.49 -20.13
CA ALA A 59 -4.17 -4.65 -20.72
C ALA A 59 -3.38 -3.88 -19.62
N ASP A 60 -4.08 -3.34 -18.64
CA ASP A 60 -3.48 -2.66 -17.49
C ASP A 60 -2.64 -3.63 -16.66
N LEU A 61 -3.16 -4.81 -16.34
CA LEU A 61 -2.43 -5.85 -15.62
C LEU A 61 -1.14 -6.24 -16.37
N LEU A 62 -1.24 -6.51 -17.68
CA LEU A 62 -0.09 -6.86 -18.50
C LEU A 62 0.97 -5.76 -18.56
N ALA A 63 0.55 -4.50 -18.61
CA ALA A 63 1.49 -3.37 -18.57
C ALA A 63 2.29 -3.36 -17.25
N HIS A 64 1.63 -3.58 -16.12
CA HIS A 64 2.29 -3.68 -14.83
C HIS A 64 3.23 -4.88 -14.72
N LEU A 65 2.81 -6.05 -15.23
CA LEU A 65 3.63 -7.27 -15.22
C LEU A 65 4.90 -7.12 -16.06
N ARG A 66 4.80 -6.46 -17.23
CA ARG A 66 5.95 -6.16 -18.09
C ARG A 66 6.92 -5.19 -17.41
N THR A 67 6.39 -4.14 -16.79
CA THR A 67 7.21 -3.17 -16.03
C THR A 67 7.91 -3.85 -14.85
N ASP A 68 7.28 -4.86 -14.22
CA ASP A 68 7.87 -5.63 -13.13
C ASP A 68 9.00 -6.56 -13.60
N GLY A 69 9.05 -6.92 -14.89
CA GLY A 69 9.98 -7.93 -15.40
C GLY A 69 9.66 -9.35 -14.92
N ALA A 70 8.40 -9.63 -14.64
CA ALA A 70 7.94 -10.95 -14.22
C ALA A 70 8.10 -11.96 -15.35
N THR A 71 8.66 -13.13 -15.05
CA THR A 71 8.77 -14.26 -15.97
C THR A 71 7.84 -15.42 -15.61
N ALA A 72 7.28 -15.40 -14.41
CA ALA A 72 6.25 -16.33 -13.97
C ALA A 72 5.21 -15.63 -13.10
N VAL A 73 3.97 -16.11 -13.13
CA VAL A 73 2.86 -15.57 -12.35
C VAL A 73 2.11 -16.72 -11.67
N LEU A 74 1.96 -16.63 -10.36
CA LEU A 74 1.06 -17.48 -9.57
C LEU A 74 -0.26 -16.73 -9.40
N VAL A 75 -1.38 -17.37 -9.72
CA VAL A 75 -2.70 -16.79 -9.53
C VAL A 75 -3.43 -17.49 -8.40
N VAL A 76 -4.01 -16.70 -7.49
CA VAL A 76 -4.86 -17.20 -6.41
C VAL A 76 -6.20 -16.47 -6.45
N LEU A 77 -7.27 -17.22 -6.63
CA LEU A 77 -8.65 -16.72 -6.53
C LEU A 77 -9.12 -16.85 -5.08
N TYR A 78 -9.64 -15.79 -4.52
CA TYR A 78 -10.27 -15.77 -3.21
C TYR A 78 -11.76 -15.54 -3.40
N THR A 79 -12.59 -16.46 -2.90
CA THR A 79 -14.05 -16.40 -3.03
C THR A 79 -14.73 -17.01 -1.80
N ALA A 80 -15.91 -16.49 -1.46
CA ALA A 80 -16.78 -17.10 -0.44
C ALA A 80 -17.53 -18.31 -1.01
N GLU A 81 -17.68 -18.42 -2.33
CA GLU A 81 -18.38 -19.53 -2.95
C GLU A 81 -17.56 -20.82 -2.90
N PRO A 82 -18.11 -21.92 -2.38
CA PRO A 82 -17.39 -23.20 -2.35
C PRO A 82 -17.15 -23.69 -3.78
N VAL A 83 -15.87 -23.93 -4.11
CA VAL A 83 -15.50 -24.53 -5.40
C VAL A 83 -15.67 -26.04 -5.29
N ARG A 84 -16.75 -26.59 -5.87
CA ARG A 84 -17.01 -28.03 -5.90
C ARG A 84 -16.20 -28.71 -7.02
N LEU A 85 -15.56 -29.83 -6.67
CA LEU A 85 -14.96 -30.71 -7.66
C LEU A 85 -16.06 -31.33 -8.54
N GLY A 86 -15.76 -31.41 -9.84
CA GLY A 86 -16.65 -32.09 -10.80
C GLY A 86 -17.74 -31.19 -11.38
N GLU A 87 -17.88 -29.93 -10.93
CA GLU A 87 -18.67 -28.98 -11.72
C GLU A 87 -17.92 -28.70 -13.03
N ALA A 88 -18.53 -29.12 -14.14
CA ALA A 88 -17.94 -29.12 -15.48
C ALA A 88 -17.60 -27.71 -16.02
N ARG A 89 -17.87 -26.65 -15.25
CA ARG A 89 -17.57 -25.26 -15.62
C ARG A 89 -16.96 -24.49 -14.44
N PRO A 90 -15.69 -24.07 -14.55
CA PRO A 90 -15.15 -23.07 -13.64
C PRO A 90 -16.02 -21.80 -13.72
N GLY A 91 -16.19 -21.10 -12.58
CA GLY A 91 -16.93 -19.84 -12.55
C GLY A 91 -16.37 -18.81 -13.54
N PRO A 92 -17.15 -17.77 -13.90
CA PRO A 92 -16.75 -16.79 -14.93
C PRO A 92 -15.38 -16.17 -14.69
N ALA A 93 -15.03 -15.86 -13.46
CA ALA A 93 -13.72 -15.29 -13.10
C ALA A 93 -12.58 -16.28 -13.38
N ALA A 94 -12.73 -17.54 -13.01
CA ALA A 94 -11.71 -18.57 -13.27
C ALA A 94 -11.55 -18.83 -14.77
N THR A 95 -12.64 -18.78 -15.53
CA THR A 95 -12.61 -18.90 -17.00
C THR A 95 -11.84 -17.73 -17.62
N THR A 96 -12.10 -16.50 -17.17
CA THR A 96 -11.40 -15.30 -17.65
C THR A 96 -9.91 -15.38 -17.35
N VAL A 97 -9.53 -15.76 -16.11
CA VAL A 97 -8.12 -15.91 -15.73
C VAL A 97 -7.43 -16.96 -16.58
N ARG A 98 -8.04 -18.13 -16.81
CA ARG A 98 -7.48 -19.17 -17.68
C ARG A 98 -7.26 -18.67 -19.10
N TRP A 99 -8.23 -17.94 -19.64
CA TRP A 99 -8.11 -17.36 -20.97
C TRP A 99 -6.97 -16.31 -21.02
N TRP A 100 -6.83 -15.45 -20.00
CA TRP A 100 -5.72 -14.51 -19.93
C TRP A 100 -4.36 -15.19 -19.87
N LEU A 101 -4.25 -16.29 -19.12
CA LEU A 101 -3.03 -17.07 -19.02
C LEU A 101 -2.69 -17.77 -20.36
N SER A 102 -3.68 -18.32 -21.06
CA SER A 102 -3.48 -18.95 -22.36
C SER A 102 -3.11 -17.96 -23.47
N ALA A 103 -3.54 -16.70 -23.35
CA ALA A 103 -3.29 -15.65 -24.32
C ALA A 103 -1.97 -14.89 -24.10
N GLY A 104 -1.01 -15.48 -23.37
CA GLY A 104 0.36 -14.96 -23.28
C GLY A 104 0.72 -14.15 -22.03
N LEU A 105 0.01 -14.36 -20.92
CA LEU A 105 0.61 -14.10 -19.62
C LEU A 105 1.71 -15.16 -19.44
N ALA A 106 2.94 -14.79 -19.80
CA ALA A 106 4.06 -15.69 -19.79
C ALA A 106 4.18 -16.39 -18.46
N ALA A 107 3.98 -17.69 -18.42
CA ALA A 107 4.62 -18.56 -17.47
C ALA A 107 4.08 -19.97 -17.48
N ASP A 108 4.96 -20.86 -17.32
CA ASP A 108 4.71 -22.19 -16.81
C ASP A 108 5.08 -22.20 -15.30
N PRO A 109 4.33 -22.85 -14.43
CA PRO A 109 3.01 -23.44 -14.61
C PRO A 109 1.94 -22.54 -14.01
N SER A 110 1.14 -22.05 -14.84
CA SER A 110 -0.07 -21.31 -14.51
C SER A 110 -1.08 -22.21 -13.82
N ARG A 111 -0.77 -22.64 -12.61
CA ARG A 111 -1.75 -23.27 -11.76
C ARG A 111 -2.54 -22.19 -11.07
N VAL A 112 -3.82 -22.13 -11.39
CA VAL A 112 -4.75 -21.28 -10.69
C VAL A 112 -5.13 -21.96 -9.38
N TRP A 113 -4.82 -21.31 -8.27
CA TRP A 113 -5.26 -21.76 -6.96
C TRP A 113 -6.53 -21.05 -6.55
N VAL A 114 -7.36 -21.72 -5.79
CA VAL A 114 -8.58 -21.16 -5.22
C VAL A 114 -8.53 -21.32 -3.70
N VAL A 115 -8.84 -20.23 -3.02
CA VAL A 115 -9.16 -20.19 -1.60
C VAL A 115 -10.66 -19.95 -1.50
N ALA A 116 -11.38 -20.90 -0.93
CA ALA A 116 -12.84 -20.86 -0.80
C ALA A 116 -13.23 -21.23 0.64
N GLY A 117 -13.78 -20.26 1.37
CA GLY A 117 -14.08 -20.45 2.78
C GLY A 117 -12.82 -20.81 3.58
N ASP A 118 -12.81 -21.97 4.22
CA ASP A 118 -11.72 -22.47 5.06
C ASP A 118 -10.79 -23.47 4.36
N THR A 119 -10.90 -23.61 3.03
CA THR A 119 -10.11 -24.54 2.23
C THR A 119 -9.42 -23.88 1.05
N TYR A 120 -8.37 -24.52 0.54
CA TYR A 120 -7.71 -24.11 -0.71
C TYR A 120 -7.30 -25.33 -1.55
N ARG A 121 -7.23 -25.13 -2.87
CA ARG A 121 -6.84 -26.15 -3.84
C ARG A 121 -6.35 -25.56 -5.17
N CYS A 122 -5.67 -26.37 -5.98
CA CYS A 122 -5.40 -26.05 -7.38
C CYS A 122 -6.60 -26.44 -8.25
N LEU A 123 -7.03 -25.56 -9.16
CA LEU A 123 -8.18 -25.81 -10.05
C LEU A 123 -7.90 -26.90 -11.09
N GLU A 124 -6.67 -26.99 -11.56
CA GLU A 124 -6.27 -27.93 -12.62
C GLU A 124 -5.82 -29.30 -12.09
N CYS A 125 -5.49 -29.40 -10.81
CA CYS A 125 -4.96 -30.63 -10.24
C CYS A 125 -6.07 -31.63 -9.97
N GLN A 126 -5.96 -32.82 -10.60
CA GLN A 126 -6.87 -33.94 -10.40
C GLN A 126 -6.22 -35.06 -9.54
N ASP A 127 -5.01 -34.85 -9.07
CA ASP A 127 -4.30 -35.79 -8.22
C ASP A 127 -4.84 -35.67 -6.78
N GLU A 128 -5.62 -36.64 -6.35
CA GLU A 128 -6.28 -36.69 -5.05
C GLU A 128 -5.29 -36.61 -3.86
N PRO A 129 -4.13 -37.30 -3.87
CA PRO A 129 -3.09 -37.12 -2.87
C PRO A 129 -2.52 -35.69 -2.79
N CYS A 130 -2.42 -35.02 -3.94
CA CYS A 130 -1.90 -33.65 -4.04
C CYS A 130 -2.96 -32.59 -3.70
N CYS A 131 -4.17 -32.77 -4.23
CA CYS A 131 -5.28 -31.83 -4.08
C CYS A 131 -6.58 -32.60 -3.78
N PRO A 132 -6.84 -32.92 -2.51
CA PRO A 132 -8.03 -33.65 -2.10
C PRO A 132 -9.32 -33.00 -2.60
N THR A 133 -10.36 -33.83 -2.83
CA THR A 133 -11.68 -33.36 -3.29
C THR A 133 -12.24 -32.24 -2.43
N GLY A 134 -12.06 -32.30 -1.09
CA GLY A 134 -12.46 -31.26 -0.16
C GLY A 134 -11.52 -30.05 -0.06
N GLY A 135 -10.40 -30.07 -0.80
CA GLY A 135 -9.32 -29.09 -0.63
C GLY A 135 -8.47 -29.29 0.61
N HIS A 136 -7.43 -28.53 0.74
CA HIS A 136 -6.61 -28.48 1.95
C HIS A 136 -7.16 -27.48 2.94
N PRO A 137 -7.09 -27.76 4.26
CA PRO A 137 -7.49 -26.79 5.27
C PRO A 137 -6.64 -25.52 5.18
N LEU A 138 -7.29 -24.37 5.24
CA LEU A 138 -6.63 -23.05 5.18
C LEU A 138 -5.63 -22.84 6.34
N SER A 139 -5.87 -23.50 7.49
CA SER A 139 -4.95 -23.50 8.62
C SER A 139 -3.53 -23.96 8.28
N ARG A 140 -3.34 -24.82 7.27
CA ARG A 140 -2.01 -25.22 6.79
C ARG A 140 -1.20 -24.04 6.26
N ILE A 141 -1.88 -23.04 5.67
CA ILE A 141 -1.22 -21.80 5.19
C ILE A 141 -0.77 -20.96 6.39
N GLY A 142 -1.63 -20.81 7.40
CA GLY A 142 -1.31 -20.07 8.64
C GLY A 142 -0.13 -20.67 9.42
N HIS A 143 -0.02 -21.99 9.44
CA HIS A 143 1.07 -22.72 10.13
C HIS A 143 2.32 -22.95 9.23
N SER A 144 2.41 -22.26 8.10
CA SER A 144 3.56 -22.40 7.19
C SER A 144 4.80 -21.70 7.74
N GLN A 145 5.99 -22.20 7.37
CA GLN A 145 7.26 -21.56 7.70
C GLN A 145 7.29 -20.10 7.22
N ILE A 146 6.75 -19.81 6.05
CA ILE A 146 6.65 -18.43 5.50
C ILE A 146 5.78 -17.56 6.40
N GLY A 147 4.64 -18.07 6.88
CA GLY A 147 3.78 -17.32 7.81
C GLY A 147 4.52 -17.00 9.12
N ALA A 148 5.22 -17.99 9.70
CA ALA A 148 6.02 -17.79 10.91
C ALA A 148 7.14 -16.76 10.71
N GLU A 149 7.83 -16.78 9.55
CA GLU A 149 8.88 -15.83 9.20
C GLU A 149 8.34 -14.40 9.07
N MET A 150 7.17 -14.22 8.42
CA MET A 150 6.53 -12.92 8.32
C MET A 150 6.17 -12.34 9.70
N VAL A 151 5.61 -13.16 10.59
CA VAL A 151 5.31 -12.76 11.98
C VAL A 151 6.59 -12.43 12.76
N TYR A 152 7.64 -13.23 12.61
CA TYR A 152 8.94 -12.96 13.23
C TYR A 152 9.51 -11.60 12.81
N HIS A 153 9.32 -11.21 11.56
CA HIS A 153 9.68 -9.87 11.05
C HIS A 153 8.69 -8.77 11.42
N GLY A 154 7.71 -9.03 12.29
CA GLY A 154 6.74 -8.06 12.77
C GLY A 154 5.67 -7.69 11.75
N LEU A 155 5.56 -8.44 10.65
CA LEU A 155 4.54 -8.19 9.63
C LEU A 155 3.18 -8.75 10.08
N THR A 156 2.14 -7.96 9.88
CA THR A 156 0.75 -8.32 10.13
C THR A 156 -0.11 -7.96 8.92
N TYR A 157 -1.33 -8.46 8.90
CA TYR A 157 -2.32 -8.07 7.89
C TYR A 157 -3.70 -7.90 8.53
N ALA A 158 -4.49 -7.00 7.94
CA ALA A 158 -5.87 -6.75 8.38
C ALA A 158 -6.80 -7.90 7.94
N PRO A 159 -7.92 -8.16 8.65
CA PRO A 159 -8.85 -9.22 8.30
C PRO A 159 -9.48 -9.05 6.91
N ASN A 160 -9.62 -7.83 6.42
CA ASN A 160 -10.08 -7.52 5.05
C ASN A 160 -9.58 -6.13 4.61
N ARG A 161 -9.84 -5.76 3.35
CA ARG A 161 -9.39 -4.48 2.76
C ARG A 161 -9.97 -3.27 3.52
N ALA A 162 -11.22 -3.33 3.96
CA ALA A 162 -11.85 -2.22 4.67
C ALA A 162 -11.18 -1.94 6.03
N ALA A 163 -10.70 -2.99 6.68
CA ALA A 163 -10.02 -2.89 7.98
C ALA A 163 -8.60 -2.27 7.90
N LEU A 164 -8.02 -2.14 6.70
CA LEU A 164 -6.76 -1.41 6.50
C LEU A 164 -6.82 0.05 6.98
N LEU A 165 -8.01 0.62 6.97
CA LEU A 165 -8.28 1.98 7.40
C LEU A 165 -9.28 1.99 8.57
N ALA A 166 -9.06 1.12 9.55
CA ALA A 166 -9.86 1.13 10.76
C ALA A 166 -9.92 2.55 11.34
N PRO A 167 -11.09 3.08 11.68
CA PRO A 167 -11.22 4.44 12.18
C PRO A 167 -10.51 4.59 13.53
N VAL A 168 -9.64 5.57 13.61
CA VAL A 168 -9.05 5.98 14.90
C VAL A 168 -10.12 6.73 15.68
N HIS A 169 -10.46 6.20 16.84
CA HIS A 169 -11.39 6.89 17.74
C HIS A 169 -10.66 7.97 18.52
N ILE A 170 -11.14 9.20 18.42
CA ILE A 170 -10.61 10.34 19.19
C ILE A 170 -11.72 10.93 20.07
N GLU A 171 -11.36 11.26 21.29
CA GLU A 171 -12.31 11.84 22.24
C GLU A 171 -12.86 13.19 21.69
N PRO A 172 -14.21 13.39 21.67
CA PRO A 172 -14.84 14.56 21.04
C PRO A 172 -14.33 15.92 21.56
N ARG A 173 -14.02 16.03 22.85
CA ARG A 173 -13.47 17.25 23.44
C ARG A 173 -12.06 17.53 22.92
N LEU A 174 -11.21 16.51 22.81
CA LEU A 174 -9.88 16.62 22.26
C LEU A 174 -9.93 17.03 20.78
N ARG A 175 -10.83 16.40 19.99
CA ARG A 175 -11.04 16.76 18.59
C ARG A 175 -11.43 18.23 18.43
N GLN A 176 -12.40 18.72 19.21
CA GLN A 176 -12.81 20.12 19.14
C GLN A 176 -11.67 21.06 19.57
N ALA A 177 -10.90 20.70 20.59
CA ALA A 177 -9.75 21.48 21.03
C ALA A 177 -8.66 21.52 19.95
N ALA A 178 -8.39 20.42 19.25
CA ALA A 178 -7.46 20.34 18.13
C ALA A 178 -7.91 21.22 16.95
N ILE A 179 -9.19 21.22 16.61
CA ILE A 179 -9.78 22.09 15.57
C ILE A 179 -9.58 23.57 15.92
N ARG A 180 -9.87 23.97 17.17
CA ARG A 180 -9.61 25.35 17.61
C ARG A 180 -8.13 25.70 17.58
N SER A 181 -7.27 24.77 17.95
CA SER A 181 -5.82 24.94 17.86
C SER A 181 -5.35 25.12 16.44
N SER A 182 -5.78 24.28 15.49
CA SER A 182 -5.46 24.42 14.07
C SER A 182 -5.87 25.80 13.53
N ALA A 183 -7.05 26.29 13.92
CA ALA A 183 -7.49 27.62 13.53
C ALA A 183 -6.58 28.74 14.08
N ARG A 184 -6.06 28.60 15.31
CA ARG A 184 -5.06 29.54 15.87
C ARG A 184 -3.73 29.47 15.12
N TRP A 185 -3.26 28.28 14.79
CA TRP A 185 -2.03 28.09 14.03
C TRP A 185 -2.11 28.69 12.62
N ARG A 186 -3.24 28.53 11.90
CA ARG A 186 -3.43 29.18 10.59
C ARG A 186 -3.41 30.70 10.70
N ARG A 187 -4.00 31.29 11.75
CA ARG A 187 -3.91 32.74 11.96
C ARG A 187 -2.47 33.17 12.29
N LYS A 188 -1.73 32.37 13.07
CA LYS A 188 -0.32 32.63 13.36
C LYS A 188 0.54 32.61 12.09
N GLN A 189 0.26 31.70 11.13
CA GLN A 189 0.95 31.64 9.84
C GLN A 189 0.95 32.96 9.10
N VAL A 190 -0.19 33.63 9.07
CA VAL A 190 -0.33 34.94 8.37
C VAL A 190 0.57 36.01 8.98
N ALA A 191 0.87 35.93 10.29
CA ALA A 191 1.68 36.89 11.00
C ALA A 191 3.19 36.78 10.73
N PHE A 192 3.67 35.64 10.18
CA PHE A 192 5.11 35.46 9.89
C PHE A 192 5.61 36.25 8.68
N GLY A 193 4.70 36.77 7.84
CA GLY A 193 5.09 37.59 6.68
C GLY A 193 5.91 36.79 5.62
N PRO A 194 6.81 37.47 4.87
CA PRO A 194 7.58 36.83 3.78
C PRO A 194 8.68 35.87 4.30
N ASP A 195 9.29 36.15 5.45
CA ASP A 195 10.25 35.21 6.05
C ASP A 195 9.53 34.14 6.87
N ARG A 196 9.39 32.97 6.27
CA ARG A 196 8.72 31.83 6.85
C ARG A 196 9.67 30.85 7.58
N THR A 197 10.96 31.16 7.67
CA THR A 197 11.97 30.23 8.22
C THR A 197 11.61 29.78 9.63
N ALA A 198 11.30 30.73 10.53
CA ALA A 198 10.89 30.41 11.91
C ALA A 198 9.62 29.55 11.96
N TRP A 199 8.63 29.85 11.09
CA TRP A 199 7.41 29.07 10.96
C TRP A 199 7.68 27.62 10.54
N LEU A 200 8.46 27.43 9.48
CA LEU A 200 8.82 26.10 8.97
C LEU A 200 9.59 25.30 10.02
N THR A 201 10.57 25.94 10.70
CA THR A 201 11.35 25.32 11.75
C THR A 201 10.48 24.90 12.93
N GLU A 202 9.54 25.74 13.37
CA GLU A 202 8.63 25.43 14.48
C GLU A 202 7.77 24.19 14.18
N LEU A 203 7.23 24.08 12.96
CA LEU A 203 6.36 22.97 12.58
C LEU A 203 7.12 21.67 12.32
N THR A 204 8.29 21.73 11.67
CA THR A 204 9.13 20.54 11.48
C THR A 204 9.70 20.02 12.80
N SER A 205 10.10 20.92 13.72
CA SER A 205 10.50 20.52 15.07
C SER A 205 9.35 19.87 15.86
N ALA A 206 8.12 20.36 15.71
CA ALA A 206 6.95 19.72 16.33
C ALA A 206 6.73 18.30 15.79
N TRP A 207 7.00 18.08 14.50
CA TRP A 207 6.97 16.73 13.89
C TRP A 207 8.07 15.83 14.47
N ASP A 208 9.32 16.30 14.49
CA ASP A 208 10.45 15.53 15.02
C ASP A 208 10.22 15.09 16.47
N GLN A 209 9.65 16.00 17.29
CA GLN A 209 9.24 15.68 18.65
C GLN A 209 8.11 14.62 18.71
N ALA A 210 7.15 14.65 17.80
CA ALA A 210 6.08 13.65 17.76
C ALA A 210 6.59 12.26 17.34
N MET A 211 7.59 12.22 16.46
CA MET A 211 8.22 10.97 16.02
C MET A 211 9.09 10.32 17.09
N THR A 212 9.75 11.13 17.94
CA THR A 212 10.67 10.63 18.98
C THR A 212 10.01 10.47 20.35
N ALA A 213 8.80 11.02 20.56
CA ALA A 213 8.10 10.89 21.82
C ALA A 213 7.78 9.43 22.15
N ALA A 214 8.03 9.05 23.41
CA ALA A 214 7.58 7.75 23.93
C ALA A 214 6.05 7.68 24.11
N GLU A 215 5.39 8.82 24.06
CA GLU A 215 3.95 8.97 24.23
C GLU A 215 3.19 8.39 23.01
N GLU A 216 2.10 7.70 23.29
CA GLU A 216 1.18 7.25 22.25
C GLU A 216 0.58 8.44 21.49
N PRO A 217 0.44 8.38 20.14
CA PRO A 217 -0.10 9.49 19.36
C PRO A 217 -1.49 9.98 19.81
N LEU A 218 -2.33 9.10 20.34
CA LEU A 218 -3.65 9.47 20.90
C LEU A 218 -3.58 10.35 22.15
N LYS A 219 -2.45 10.39 22.86
CA LYS A 219 -2.25 11.20 24.05
C LYS A 219 -1.67 12.59 23.74
N MET A 220 -1.41 12.88 22.46
CA MET A 220 -0.92 14.20 22.05
C MET A 220 -1.87 15.33 22.47
N SER A 221 -1.30 16.44 22.95
CA SER A 221 -2.09 17.62 23.31
C SER A 221 -2.80 18.23 22.09
N ALA A 222 -3.93 18.89 22.32
CA ALA A 222 -4.66 19.59 21.26
C ALA A 222 -3.80 20.66 20.55
N THR A 223 -2.86 21.27 21.26
CA THR A 223 -1.93 22.26 20.66
C THR A 223 -0.99 21.61 19.68
N ARG A 224 -0.41 20.46 20.01
CA ARG A 224 0.47 19.68 19.12
C ARG A 224 -0.30 19.16 17.92
N LEU A 225 -1.49 18.57 18.12
CA LEU A 225 -2.36 18.13 17.03
C LEU A 225 -2.65 19.27 16.05
N GLY A 226 -2.97 20.46 16.56
CA GLY A 226 -3.26 21.62 15.72
C GLY A 226 -2.04 22.12 14.93
N ALA A 227 -0.85 22.12 15.53
CA ALA A 227 0.39 22.49 14.87
C ALA A 227 0.71 21.53 13.73
N LEU A 228 0.67 20.21 14.01
CA LEU A 228 0.97 19.16 13.02
C LEU A 228 -0.03 19.14 11.86
N GLN A 229 -1.33 19.33 12.12
CA GLN A 229 -2.33 19.43 11.06
C GLN A 229 -2.03 20.58 10.09
N VAL A 230 -1.74 21.78 10.62
CA VAL A 230 -1.40 22.93 9.80
C VAL A 230 -0.04 22.77 9.12
N GLY A 231 0.91 22.09 9.78
CA GLY A 231 2.17 21.71 9.17
C GLY A 231 1.99 20.85 7.92
N LEU A 232 1.11 19.85 7.95
CA LEU A 232 0.86 19.01 6.76
C LEU A 232 0.08 19.73 5.65
N GLU A 233 -0.63 20.83 5.94
CA GLU A 233 -1.23 21.69 4.91
C GLU A 233 -0.16 22.53 4.19
N ASP A 234 0.97 22.81 4.84
CA ASP A 234 2.10 23.54 4.25
C ASP A 234 2.97 22.59 3.42
N ARG A 235 3.17 22.94 2.14
CA ARG A 235 3.92 22.08 1.21
C ARG A 235 5.34 21.80 1.68
N SER A 236 6.07 22.81 2.13
CA SER A 236 7.48 22.66 2.54
C SER A 236 7.62 21.78 3.78
N VAL A 237 6.74 21.98 4.78
CA VAL A 237 6.70 21.15 5.99
C VAL A 237 6.31 19.72 5.64
N ARG A 238 5.27 19.52 4.85
CA ARG A 238 4.79 18.20 4.44
C ARG A 238 5.88 17.43 3.69
N ASP A 239 6.54 18.06 2.72
CA ASP A 239 7.58 17.43 1.92
C ASP A 239 8.79 17.08 2.81
N ALA A 240 9.17 17.95 3.77
CA ALA A 240 10.19 17.67 4.76
C ALA A 240 9.81 16.48 5.67
N VAL A 241 8.54 16.38 6.08
CA VAL A 241 8.00 15.24 6.83
C VAL A 241 8.15 13.94 6.05
N LEU A 242 7.76 13.92 4.78
CA LEU A 242 7.88 12.72 3.93
C LEU A 242 9.34 12.27 3.77
N LEU A 243 10.23 13.22 3.51
CA LEU A 243 11.66 12.94 3.39
C LEU A 243 12.26 12.45 4.71
N SER A 244 11.86 13.04 5.84
CA SER A 244 12.33 12.61 7.17
C SER A 244 11.94 11.17 7.47
N VAL A 245 10.71 10.78 7.14
CA VAL A 245 10.24 9.40 7.35
C VAL A 245 10.96 8.43 6.42
N ALA A 246 11.20 8.81 5.17
CA ALA A 246 11.92 7.96 4.23
C ALA A 246 13.38 7.74 4.61
N THR A 247 14.09 8.79 5.00
CA THR A 247 15.54 8.76 5.20
C THR A 247 15.98 8.57 6.66
N GLY A 248 15.11 8.91 7.63
CA GLY A 248 15.46 8.96 9.05
C GLY A 248 16.14 10.27 9.47
N THR A 249 16.33 11.21 8.55
CA THR A 249 16.85 12.55 8.85
C THR A 249 15.77 13.38 9.54
N PRO A 250 16.06 14.16 10.60
CA PRO A 250 15.05 15.06 11.19
C PRO A 250 14.44 16.01 10.16
N ALA A 251 13.12 16.24 10.25
CA ALA A 251 12.39 17.04 9.25
C ALA A 251 12.90 18.50 9.19
N VAL A 252 13.41 19.03 10.29
CA VAL A 252 14.02 20.37 10.30
C VAL A 252 15.22 20.48 9.33
N HIS A 253 15.97 19.40 9.12
CA HIS A 253 17.10 19.34 8.20
C HIS A 253 16.68 19.04 6.75
N ALA A 254 15.43 18.66 6.53
CA ALA A 254 14.85 18.42 5.22
C ALA A 254 14.18 19.67 4.62
N LEU A 255 14.50 20.86 5.14
CA LEU A 255 14.06 22.14 4.60
C LEU A 255 15.09 22.76 3.67
N GLY A 256 14.63 23.59 2.73
CA GLY A 256 15.51 24.32 1.83
C GLY A 256 16.41 23.42 0.98
N ALA A 257 17.70 23.75 0.87
CA ALA A 257 18.67 22.98 0.07
C ALA A 257 18.86 21.54 0.52
N GLY A 258 18.58 21.21 1.78
CA GLY A 258 18.63 19.82 2.26
C GLY A 258 17.54 18.94 1.65
N ALA A 259 16.41 19.52 1.25
CA ALA A 259 15.31 18.78 0.65
C ALA A 259 15.69 18.12 -0.69
N ASP A 260 16.48 18.79 -1.53
CA ASP A 260 16.86 18.29 -2.86
C ASP A 260 17.75 17.05 -2.74
N VAL A 261 18.73 17.08 -1.84
CA VAL A 261 19.65 15.95 -1.58
C VAL A 261 18.87 14.73 -1.06
N LEU A 262 17.96 14.93 -0.10
CA LEU A 262 17.15 13.86 0.46
C LEU A 262 16.11 13.34 -0.56
N ALA A 263 15.55 14.21 -1.39
CA ALA A 263 14.64 13.80 -2.46
C ALA A 263 15.36 12.91 -3.48
N GLU A 264 16.59 13.23 -3.86
CA GLU A 264 17.39 12.38 -4.73
C GLU A 264 17.60 11.00 -4.11
N GLN A 265 17.94 10.91 -2.82
CA GLN A 265 18.08 9.63 -2.11
C GLN A 265 16.79 8.80 -2.09
N VAL A 266 15.63 9.43 -2.05
CA VAL A 266 14.32 8.75 -1.98
C VAL A 266 13.82 8.31 -3.35
N PHE A 267 14.01 9.16 -4.39
CA PHE A 267 13.40 8.95 -5.69
C PHE A 267 14.33 8.36 -6.75
N SER A 268 15.65 8.33 -6.51
CA SER A 268 16.59 7.68 -7.43
C SER A 268 16.44 6.16 -7.45
N HIS A 269 16.97 5.54 -8.50
CA HIS A 269 17.08 4.08 -8.59
C HIS A 269 17.97 3.56 -7.46
N GLY A 270 17.51 2.50 -6.78
CA GLY A 270 18.24 1.96 -5.63
C GLY A 270 18.22 2.85 -4.40
N GLY A 271 17.29 3.80 -4.33
CA GLY A 271 17.08 4.67 -3.18
C GLY A 271 16.88 3.92 -1.86
N ALA A 272 16.85 4.65 -0.75
CA ALA A 272 16.72 4.05 0.58
C ALA A 272 15.44 3.19 0.69
N PRO A 273 15.54 1.93 1.14
CA PRO A 273 14.35 1.12 1.39
C PRO A 273 13.58 1.65 2.61
N PRO A 274 12.26 1.41 2.66
CA PRO A 274 11.46 1.82 3.80
C PRO A 274 11.91 1.13 5.10
N GLU A 275 11.97 1.88 6.20
CA GLU A 275 12.20 1.33 7.52
C GLU A 275 10.83 1.15 8.20
N PRO A 276 10.40 -0.10 8.49
CA PRO A 276 9.02 -0.41 8.88
C PRO A 276 8.58 0.27 10.17
N THR A 277 9.43 0.31 11.20
CA THR A 277 9.09 0.89 12.51
C THR A 277 8.85 2.38 12.41
N ARG A 278 9.69 3.10 11.67
CA ARG A 278 9.58 4.54 11.47
C ARG A 278 8.32 4.89 10.67
N ILE A 279 8.02 4.11 9.61
CA ILE A 279 6.81 4.33 8.82
C ILE A 279 5.56 4.02 9.63
N SER A 280 5.55 2.92 10.39
CA SER A 280 4.44 2.58 11.28
C SER A 280 4.16 3.72 12.27
N ARG A 281 5.21 4.23 12.94
CA ARG A 281 5.09 5.35 13.86
C ARG A 281 4.52 6.61 13.17
N ALA A 282 5.02 6.94 11.98
CA ALA A 282 4.52 8.07 11.21
C ALA A 282 3.04 7.89 10.83
N CYS A 283 2.66 6.70 10.40
CA CYS A 283 1.26 6.37 10.10
C CYS A 283 0.37 6.55 11.32
N ASP A 284 0.79 6.09 12.51
CA ASP A 284 0.02 6.22 13.74
C ASP A 284 -0.22 7.70 14.09
N VAL A 285 0.84 8.52 14.01
CA VAL A 285 0.74 9.97 14.21
C VAL A 285 -0.25 10.58 13.21
N VAL A 286 -0.08 10.30 11.93
CA VAL A 286 -0.89 10.92 10.87
C VAL A 286 -2.35 10.43 10.87
N HIS A 287 -2.62 9.19 11.26
CA HIS A 287 -3.99 8.70 11.46
C HIS A 287 -4.73 9.48 12.55
N VAL A 288 -4.06 9.77 13.67
CA VAL A 288 -4.64 10.62 14.73
C VAL A 288 -4.90 12.03 14.20
N LEU A 289 -3.99 12.59 13.38
CA LEU A 289 -4.21 13.90 12.74
C LEU A 289 -5.43 13.89 11.82
N ALA A 290 -5.59 12.83 11.01
CA ALA A 290 -6.75 12.68 10.13
C ALA A 290 -8.06 12.61 10.93
N ALA A 291 -8.09 11.83 12.03
CA ALA A 291 -9.25 11.70 12.90
C ALA A 291 -9.57 13.01 13.65
N ALA A 292 -8.54 13.78 14.04
CA ALA A 292 -8.70 15.04 14.75
C ALA A 292 -9.07 16.22 13.82
N ALA A 293 -8.98 16.07 12.52
CA ALA A 293 -9.22 17.13 11.55
C ALA A 293 -10.67 17.63 11.55
N ALA A 294 -10.85 18.90 11.20
CA ALA A 294 -12.16 19.42 10.86
C ALA A 294 -12.68 18.77 9.56
N ARG A 295 -14.00 18.74 9.38
CA ARG A 295 -14.61 18.26 8.14
C ARG A 295 -14.06 19.04 6.94
N GLY A 296 -13.71 18.35 5.88
CA GLY A 296 -13.09 18.93 4.67
C GLY A 296 -11.61 19.34 4.85
N ARG A 297 -10.94 18.88 5.92
CA ARG A 297 -9.54 19.24 6.22
C ARG A 297 -8.63 18.03 6.44
N SER A 298 -9.10 16.83 6.14
CA SER A 298 -8.32 15.61 6.32
C SER A 298 -7.56 15.17 5.06
N ALA A 299 -7.67 15.90 3.94
CA ALA A 299 -7.00 15.56 2.69
C ALA A 299 -5.46 15.50 2.83
N ALA A 300 -4.86 16.46 3.54
CA ALA A 300 -3.41 16.48 3.73
C ALA A 300 -2.91 15.27 4.55
N PRO A 301 -3.45 14.94 5.74
CA PRO A 301 -3.09 13.72 6.45
C PRO A 301 -3.29 12.46 5.61
N TRP A 302 -4.45 12.29 4.95
CA TRP A 302 -4.69 11.11 4.12
C TRP A 302 -3.72 10.99 2.94
N SER A 303 -3.32 12.09 2.33
CA SER A 303 -2.32 12.08 1.26
C SER A 303 -0.92 11.68 1.75
N VAL A 304 -0.56 12.05 2.98
CA VAL A 304 0.70 11.61 3.60
C VAL A 304 0.67 10.11 3.88
N ILE A 305 -0.43 9.57 4.44
CA ILE A 305 -0.56 8.12 4.65
C ILE A 305 -0.51 7.38 3.31
N ALA A 306 -1.17 7.91 2.27
CA ALA A 306 -1.13 7.34 0.93
C ALA A 306 0.29 7.27 0.36
N TRP A 307 1.08 8.34 0.55
CA TRP A 307 2.48 8.36 0.12
C TRP A 307 3.33 7.33 0.88
N LEU A 308 3.16 7.25 2.21
CA LEU A 308 3.86 6.27 3.05
C LEU A 308 3.53 4.83 2.61
N ALA A 309 2.24 4.55 2.37
CA ALA A 309 1.80 3.24 1.89
C ALA A 309 2.36 2.92 0.49
N TRP A 310 2.36 3.88 -0.42
CA TRP A 310 3.01 3.72 -1.73
C TRP A 310 4.50 3.49 -1.59
N TYR A 311 5.18 4.22 -0.70
CA TYR A 311 6.61 4.09 -0.45
C TYR A 311 6.98 2.72 0.13
N GLU A 312 6.12 2.11 0.96
CA GLU A 312 6.25 0.71 1.41
C GLU A 312 5.96 -0.33 0.32
N GLY A 313 5.42 0.08 -0.82
CA GLY A 313 4.94 -0.82 -1.87
C GLY A 313 3.54 -1.40 -1.60
N ASN A 314 2.79 -0.84 -0.65
CA ASN A 314 1.41 -1.24 -0.35
C ASN A 314 0.42 -0.39 -1.16
N GLY A 315 0.27 -0.73 -2.45
CA GLY A 315 -0.63 -0.02 -3.37
C GLY A 315 -2.09 -0.05 -2.94
N ALA A 316 -2.57 -1.13 -2.33
CA ALA A 316 -3.95 -1.26 -1.87
C ALA A 316 -4.28 -0.26 -0.75
N ARG A 317 -3.39 -0.11 0.24
CA ARG A 317 -3.53 0.88 1.30
C ARG A 317 -3.40 2.30 0.75
N ALA A 318 -2.46 2.52 -0.17
CA ALA A 318 -2.30 3.81 -0.84
C ALA A 318 -3.59 4.21 -1.56
N ASP A 319 -4.20 3.30 -2.33
CA ASP A 319 -5.46 3.54 -3.05
C ASP A 319 -6.60 3.96 -2.11
N LEU A 320 -6.82 3.23 -1.02
CA LEU A 320 -7.87 3.59 -0.04
C LEU A 320 -7.64 4.97 0.60
N CYS A 321 -6.38 5.30 0.92
CA CYS A 321 -6.04 6.60 1.48
C CYS A 321 -6.24 7.72 0.46
N LEU A 322 -5.91 7.46 -0.83
CA LEU A 322 -6.13 8.40 -1.93
C LEU A 322 -7.62 8.65 -2.18
N GLN A 323 -8.45 7.61 -2.13
CA GLN A 323 -9.90 7.77 -2.22
C GLN A 323 -10.42 8.71 -1.13
N ARG A 324 -9.97 8.55 0.12
CA ARG A 324 -10.35 9.45 1.22
C ARG A 324 -9.81 10.86 1.04
N ALA A 325 -8.54 11.01 0.65
CA ALA A 325 -7.95 12.32 0.43
C ALA A 325 -8.68 13.10 -0.67
N LEU A 326 -8.95 12.46 -1.81
CA LEU A 326 -9.60 13.07 -2.97
C LEU A 326 -11.12 13.26 -2.79
N SER A 327 -11.77 12.49 -1.91
CA SER A 327 -13.17 12.74 -1.53
C SER A 327 -13.31 14.00 -0.66
N GLU A 328 -12.28 14.32 0.15
CA GLU A 328 -12.24 15.54 0.97
C GLU A 328 -11.82 16.78 0.15
N ASP A 329 -10.82 16.61 -0.72
CA ASP A 329 -10.32 17.65 -1.63
C ASP A 329 -9.89 17.04 -2.97
N PRO A 330 -10.75 17.07 -4.00
CA PRO A 330 -10.43 16.56 -5.34
C PRO A 330 -9.22 17.24 -5.99
N THR A 331 -8.87 18.45 -5.55
CA THR A 331 -7.76 19.23 -6.10
C THR A 331 -6.44 19.05 -5.35
N HIS A 332 -6.41 18.21 -4.31
CA HIS A 332 -5.23 18.03 -3.47
C HIS A 332 -4.04 17.48 -4.26
N ARG A 333 -3.06 18.35 -4.52
CA ARG A 333 -1.97 18.07 -5.47
C ARG A 333 -1.17 16.81 -5.16
N LEU A 334 -0.78 16.60 -3.89
CA LEU A 334 -0.01 15.40 -3.52
C LEU A 334 -0.83 14.12 -3.79
N ALA A 335 -2.13 14.12 -3.40
CA ALA A 335 -2.99 12.98 -3.65
C ALA A 335 -3.13 12.66 -5.15
N GLN A 336 -3.28 13.70 -6.00
CA GLN A 336 -3.33 13.52 -7.45
C GLN A 336 -2.02 12.96 -8.02
N LEU A 337 -0.85 13.41 -7.52
CA LEU A 337 0.45 12.91 -7.97
C LEU A 337 0.63 11.42 -7.61
N ILE A 338 0.30 11.05 -6.37
CA ILE A 338 0.41 9.65 -5.93
C ILE A 338 -0.62 8.79 -6.65
N ARG A 339 -1.84 9.30 -6.89
CA ARG A 339 -2.87 8.61 -7.69
C ARG A 339 -2.30 8.23 -9.05
N ARG A 340 -1.69 9.16 -9.76
CA ARG A 340 -1.04 8.88 -11.05
C ARG A 340 0.06 7.83 -10.93
N ALA A 341 0.89 7.89 -9.88
CA ALA A 341 1.94 6.90 -9.67
C ALA A 341 1.36 5.49 -9.44
N VAL A 342 0.29 5.39 -8.64
CA VAL A 342 -0.39 4.11 -8.37
C VAL A 342 -1.09 3.59 -9.62
N ASP A 343 -1.84 4.42 -10.33
CA ASP A 343 -2.60 4.04 -11.54
C ASP A 343 -1.67 3.58 -12.68
N HIS A 344 -0.47 4.15 -12.79
CA HIS A 344 0.53 3.72 -13.78
C HIS A 344 1.52 2.68 -13.25
N GLY A 345 1.29 2.13 -12.05
CA GLY A 345 2.17 1.12 -11.45
C GLY A 345 3.62 1.59 -11.25
N ILE A 346 3.84 2.91 -11.08
CA ILE A 346 5.18 3.46 -10.86
C ILE A 346 5.63 3.11 -9.43
N PRO A 347 6.65 2.26 -9.29
CA PRO A 347 7.15 1.89 -7.96
C PRO A 347 8.00 3.01 -7.37
N PRO A 348 8.20 3.04 -6.03
CA PRO A 348 9.16 3.92 -5.40
C PRO A 348 10.59 3.63 -5.86
N GLY A 349 11.49 4.60 -5.71
CA GLY A 349 12.87 4.54 -6.22
C GLY A 349 13.62 3.27 -5.80
N TRP A 350 13.53 2.89 -4.56
CA TRP A 350 14.19 1.69 -4.00
C TRP A 350 13.72 0.36 -4.64
N ALA A 351 12.47 0.32 -5.13
CA ALA A 351 11.89 -0.87 -5.73
C ALA A 351 12.08 -0.94 -7.26
N ARG A 352 12.62 0.12 -7.89
CA ARG A 352 12.88 0.15 -9.33
C ARG A 352 14.05 -0.75 -9.68
N VAL A 353 13.83 -1.66 -10.62
CA VAL A 353 14.89 -2.48 -11.21
C VAL A 353 15.49 -1.67 -12.35
N LEU A 354 16.83 -1.51 -12.37
CA LEU A 354 17.51 -0.98 -13.53
C LEU A 354 17.25 -1.92 -14.72
N PRO A 355 16.90 -1.41 -15.92
CA PRO A 355 16.94 -2.23 -17.11
C PRO A 355 18.35 -2.81 -17.21
N THR A 356 18.47 -4.13 -17.29
CA THR A 356 19.75 -4.75 -17.65
C THR A 356 20.11 -4.18 -19.01
N ALA A 357 21.25 -3.46 -19.07
CA ALA A 357 21.82 -3.03 -20.34
C ALA A 357 22.01 -4.30 -21.20
N GLY A 358 21.20 -4.41 -22.27
CA GLY A 358 21.29 -5.47 -23.26
C GLY A 358 22.52 -5.30 -24.14
#